data_3381c5b8e550c3dfab5284b1b85d879b
#
_entry.id   3381c5b8e550c3dfab5284b1b85d879b
#
_cell.length_a   1.000
_cell.length_b   1.000
_cell.length_c   1.000
_cell.angle_alpha   90.00
_cell.angle_beta   90.00
_cell.angle_gamma   90.00
#
_symmetry.space_group_name_H-M   'P 1'
#
loop_
_entity.id
_entity.type
_entity.pdbx_description
1 polymer ?
#
loop_
_entity_poly.entity_id
_entity_poly.type
_entity_poly.pdbx_seq_one_letter_code
_entity_poly.pdbx_strand_id
1 'polypeptide(L)'
;MEYKHLLPADIERTSMKIIEEEMAERGIVVSEEDMPVVRRVIHTSADFDYGDNLVFTENATSKGIEIMSSGVTIVTDTNMALSGITKPTLKKLGGEAFCFMAEPEIAEKAKLDGTTRAVASVSYASEKYPNAVFAVGNAPTALIKLSELIREGFRPSLVIGVPVGFVNVVESKEEIFELCKEKGVPAIVAKGRKGGSNVAAAICNALLYAAGDLTDPSKRGWRG
;
A
#
# COMPACT_ATOMS: atom_id res chain seq x y z
N MET A 1 29.19 6.21 24.33
CA MET A 1 27.86 5.76 23.88
C MET A 1 27.91 4.27 23.80
N GLU A 2 27.06 3.56 24.52
CA GLU A 2 26.99 2.10 24.48
C GLU A 2 25.85 1.71 23.54
N TYR A 3 26.18 1.04 22.44
CA TYR A 3 25.17 0.55 21.52
C TYR A 3 24.61 -0.79 22.03
N LYS A 4 23.29 -0.89 22.16
CA LYS A 4 22.64 -2.16 22.48
C LYS A 4 22.57 -3.00 21.22
N HIS A 5 23.30 -4.10 21.16
CA HIS A 5 23.17 -5.10 20.10
C HIS A 5 21.98 -6.00 20.45
N LEU A 6 20.86 -5.78 19.77
CA LEU A 6 19.65 -6.58 19.91
C LEU A 6 19.50 -7.52 18.71
N LEU A 7 18.80 -8.62 18.93
CA LEU A 7 18.37 -9.48 17.82
C LEU A 7 17.42 -8.70 16.90
N PRO A 8 17.41 -8.96 15.58
CA PRO A 8 16.57 -8.23 14.62
C PRO A 8 15.09 -8.12 15.03
N ALA A 9 14.51 -9.23 15.56
CA ALA A 9 13.12 -9.22 16.05
C ALA A 9 12.90 -8.30 17.24
N ASP A 10 13.90 -8.17 18.13
CA ASP A 10 13.82 -7.30 19.32
C ASP A 10 13.97 -5.83 18.93
N ILE A 11 14.80 -5.55 17.93
CA ILE A 11 14.94 -4.18 17.38
C ILE A 11 13.60 -3.73 16.81
N GLU A 12 12.93 -4.56 16.01
CA GLU A 12 11.63 -4.22 15.42
C GLU A 12 10.56 -4.04 16.50
N ARG A 13 10.46 -4.96 17.49
CA ARG A 13 9.52 -4.82 18.60
C ARG A 13 9.76 -3.54 19.40
N THR A 14 11.02 -3.22 19.69
CA THR A 14 11.40 -2.00 20.39
C THR A 14 11.00 -0.77 19.60
N SER A 15 11.26 -0.77 18.28
CA SER A 15 10.85 0.33 17.39
C SER A 15 9.33 0.51 17.38
N MET A 16 8.56 -0.58 17.28
CA MET A 16 7.09 -0.50 17.30
C MET A 16 6.57 0.06 18.63
N LYS A 17 7.19 -0.31 19.76
CA LYS A 17 6.83 0.23 21.07
C LYS A 17 7.12 1.72 21.19
N ILE A 18 8.30 2.16 20.74
CA ILE A 18 8.66 3.58 20.71
C ILE A 18 7.66 4.38 19.87
N ILE A 19 7.27 3.85 18.70
CA ILE A 19 6.29 4.51 17.84
C ILE A 19 4.95 4.66 18.57
N GLU A 20 4.45 3.62 19.26
CA GLU A 20 3.19 3.68 20.01
C GLU A 20 3.27 4.71 21.16
N GLU A 21 4.38 4.75 21.91
CA GLU A 21 4.63 5.70 22.98
C GLU A 21 4.64 7.16 22.43
N GLU A 22 5.38 7.41 21.34
CA GLU A 22 5.43 8.73 20.73
C GLU A 22 4.08 9.14 20.08
N MET A 23 3.34 8.23 19.50
CA MET A 23 1.98 8.52 19.00
C MET A 23 1.08 8.98 20.15
N ALA A 24 1.13 8.30 21.30
CA ALA A 24 0.35 8.66 22.49
C ALA A 24 0.76 10.05 23.02
N GLU A 25 2.05 10.34 23.11
CA GLU A 25 2.58 11.64 23.55
C GLU A 25 2.15 12.79 22.61
N ARG A 26 2.02 12.52 21.32
CA ARG A 26 1.56 13.48 20.29
C ARG A 26 0.03 13.60 20.23
N GLY A 27 -0.72 12.78 20.98
CA GLY A 27 -2.17 12.75 20.92
C GLY A 27 -2.74 12.19 19.62
N ILE A 28 -1.96 11.38 18.89
CA ILE A 28 -2.40 10.73 17.65
C ILE A 28 -3.31 9.55 18.04
N VAL A 29 -4.56 9.58 17.57
CA VAL A 29 -5.56 8.55 17.84
C VAL A 29 -5.88 7.79 16.56
N VAL A 30 -5.62 6.50 16.57
CA VAL A 30 -5.89 5.58 15.45
C VAL A 30 -6.77 4.44 15.97
N SER A 31 -7.68 3.93 15.14
CA SER A 31 -8.49 2.76 15.50
C SER A 31 -7.60 1.53 15.76
N GLU A 32 -8.04 0.62 16.63
CA GLU A 32 -7.30 -0.63 16.87
C GLU A 32 -7.13 -1.44 15.59
N GLU A 33 -8.13 -1.38 14.70
CA GLU A 33 -8.11 -2.05 13.40
C GLU A 33 -7.00 -1.52 12.50
N ASP A 34 -6.81 -0.20 12.43
CA ASP A 34 -5.89 0.45 11.48
C ASP A 34 -4.47 0.61 12.04
N MET A 35 -4.31 0.47 13.36
CA MET A 35 -3.03 0.63 14.06
C MET A 35 -1.88 -0.18 13.44
N PRO A 36 -2.05 -1.46 13.04
CA PRO A 36 -0.96 -2.23 12.43
C PRO A 36 -0.44 -1.61 11.13
N VAL A 37 -1.32 -1.00 10.33
CA VAL A 37 -0.97 -0.33 9.07
C VAL A 37 -0.26 0.99 9.35
N VAL A 38 -0.87 1.85 10.16
CA VAL A 38 -0.30 3.17 10.51
C VAL A 38 1.08 3.03 11.13
N ARG A 39 1.22 2.17 12.13
CA ARG A 39 2.49 1.90 12.81
C ARG A 39 3.58 1.40 11.83
N ARG A 40 3.22 0.54 10.88
CA ARG A 40 4.15 0.04 9.86
C ARG A 40 4.61 1.15 8.92
N VAL A 41 3.72 2.07 8.56
CA VAL A 41 4.05 3.23 7.71
C VAL A 41 4.95 4.20 8.46
N ILE A 42 4.65 4.51 9.73
CA ILE A 42 5.53 5.34 10.57
C ILE A 42 6.90 4.69 10.73
N HIS A 43 6.96 3.37 11.00
CA HIS A 43 8.22 2.64 11.10
C HIS A 43 9.08 2.74 9.82
N THR A 44 8.47 2.74 8.65
CA THR A 44 9.18 2.82 7.36
C THR A 44 9.65 4.23 7.03
N SER A 45 8.95 5.26 7.49
CA SER A 45 9.17 6.66 7.11
C SER A 45 9.78 7.54 8.21
N ALA A 46 9.69 7.09 9.46
CA ALA A 46 9.93 7.91 10.66
C ALA A 46 9.07 9.20 10.69
N ASP A 47 7.91 9.20 10.04
CA ASP A 47 7.05 10.36 9.88
C ASP A 47 5.68 10.12 10.55
N PHE A 48 5.47 10.80 11.66
CA PHE A 48 4.26 10.66 12.47
C PHE A 48 3.02 11.32 11.88
N ASP A 49 3.17 12.20 10.88
CA ASP A 49 2.01 12.79 10.16
C ASP A 49 1.14 11.72 9.49
N TYR A 50 1.67 10.53 9.26
CA TYR A 50 0.86 9.40 8.77
C TYR A 50 -0.18 8.90 9.77
N GLY A 51 -0.05 9.22 11.04
CA GLY A 51 -1.09 8.95 12.04
C GLY A 51 -2.38 9.70 11.76
N ASP A 52 -2.28 10.93 11.22
CA ASP A 52 -3.42 11.78 10.89
C ASP A 52 -3.79 11.73 9.39
N ASN A 53 -2.79 11.46 8.53
CA ASN A 53 -2.95 11.58 7.08
C ASN A 53 -3.38 10.28 6.39
N LEU A 54 -3.17 9.11 7.01
CA LEU A 54 -3.73 7.88 6.48
C LEU A 54 -5.22 7.81 6.76
N VAL A 55 -6.00 7.62 5.69
CA VAL A 55 -7.45 7.47 5.76
C VAL A 55 -7.88 6.14 5.15
N PHE A 56 -8.89 5.56 5.74
CA PHE A 56 -9.38 4.22 5.45
C PHE A 56 -10.87 4.30 5.10
N THR A 57 -11.30 3.59 4.07
CA THR A 57 -12.74 3.34 3.89
C THR A 57 -13.22 2.34 4.94
N GLU A 58 -14.51 2.19 5.11
CA GLU A 58 -15.10 1.32 6.14
C GLU A 58 -14.55 -0.11 6.07
N ASN A 59 -13.95 -0.57 7.19
CA ASN A 59 -13.34 -1.89 7.33
C ASN A 59 -12.24 -2.18 6.29
N ALA A 60 -11.51 -1.16 5.80
CA ALA A 60 -10.51 -1.34 4.76
C ALA A 60 -9.35 -2.24 5.20
N THR A 61 -8.94 -2.15 6.45
CA THR A 61 -7.85 -2.97 6.99
C THR A 61 -8.26 -4.43 7.13
N SER A 62 -9.41 -4.73 7.76
CA SER A 62 -9.90 -6.11 7.92
C SER A 62 -10.19 -6.77 6.57
N LYS A 63 -10.87 -6.07 5.65
CA LYS A 63 -11.07 -6.52 4.27
C LYS A 63 -9.73 -6.75 3.55
N GLY A 64 -8.78 -5.84 3.71
CA GLY A 64 -7.44 -5.97 3.15
C GLY A 64 -6.71 -7.22 3.63
N ILE A 65 -6.80 -7.54 4.92
CA ILE A 65 -6.23 -8.77 5.50
C ILE A 65 -6.90 -10.01 4.91
N GLU A 66 -8.23 -10.03 4.80
CA GLU A 66 -8.98 -11.13 4.18
C GLU A 66 -8.58 -11.32 2.71
N ILE A 67 -8.51 -10.24 1.93
CA ILE A 67 -8.06 -10.24 0.54
C ILE A 67 -6.65 -10.83 0.42
N MET A 68 -5.70 -10.39 1.26
CA MET A 68 -4.34 -10.90 1.23
C MET A 68 -4.27 -12.39 1.59
N SER A 69 -5.15 -12.88 2.47
CA SER A 69 -5.21 -14.30 2.86
C SER A 69 -5.74 -15.22 1.76
N SER A 70 -6.47 -14.70 0.79
CA SER A 70 -7.07 -15.45 -0.32
C SER A 70 -6.14 -15.72 -1.51
N GLY A 71 -4.89 -15.25 -1.47
CA GLY A 71 -3.94 -15.47 -2.56
C GLY A 71 -4.10 -14.48 -3.71
N VAL A 72 -4.20 -13.20 -3.40
CA VAL A 72 -4.48 -12.12 -4.35
C VAL A 72 -3.26 -11.72 -5.20
N THR A 73 -3.52 -11.18 -6.39
CA THR A 73 -2.53 -10.47 -7.20
C THR A 73 -2.41 -9.02 -6.73
N ILE A 74 -1.18 -8.56 -6.47
CA ILE A 74 -0.88 -7.14 -6.18
C ILE A 74 -0.24 -6.50 -7.40
N VAL A 75 -0.79 -5.39 -7.86
CA VAL A 75 -0.24 -4.58 -8.96
C VAL A 75 0.31 -3.28 -8.40
N THR A 76 1.58 -3.01 -8.67
CA THR A 76 2.27 -1.78 -8.24
C THR A 76 2.57 -0.88 -9.44
N ASP A 77 2.64 0.43 -9.18
CA ASP A 77 3.02 1.43 -10.18
C ASP A 77 4.53 1.67 -10.28
N THR A 78 5.33 1.01 -9.45
CA THR A 78 6.80 1.10 -9.49
C THR A 78 7.46 -0.23 -9.13
N ASN A 79 8.63 -0.51 -9.73
CA ASN A 79 9.48 -1.63 -9.33
C ASN A 79 10.02 -1.47 -7.89
N MET A 80 10.15 -0.25 -7.39
CA MET A 80 10.55 0.01 -6.01
C MET A 80 9.49 -0.51 -5.04
N ALA A 81 8.20 -0.21 -5.25
CA ALA A 81 7.12 -0.77 -4.44
C ALA A 81 7.06 -2.29 -4.55
N LEU A 82 7.16 -2.83 -5.78
CA LEU A 82 7.21 -4.27 -6.04
C LEU A 82 8.35 -4.94 -5.25
N SER A 83 9.54 -4.35 -5.26
CA SER A 83 10.72 -4.89 -4.54
C SER A 83 10.55 -4.85 -3.03
N GLY A 84 9.83 -3.86 -2.50
CA GLY A 84 9.57 -3.69 -1.07
C GLY A 84 8.54 -4.66 -0.48
N ILE A 85 7.70 -5.29 -1.30
CA ILE A 85 6.71 -6.28 -0.85
C ILE A 85 7.39 -7.59 -0.46
N THR A 86 7.02 -8.14 0.70
CA THR A 86 7.54 -9.42 1.21
C THR A 86 7.12 -10.61 0.35
N LYS A 87 8.00 -11.04 -0.56
CA LYS A 87 7.74 -12.16 -1.49
C LYS A 87 7.50 -13.50 -0.79
N PRO A 88 8.27 -13.87 0.28
CA PRO A 88 8.06 -15.15 0.96
C PRO A 88 6.66 -15.26 1.57
N THR A 89 6.18 -14.20 2.23
CA THR A 89 4.86 -14.17 2.83
C THR A 89 3.76 -14.19 1.77
N LEU A 90 3.88 -13.37 0.73
CA LEU A 90 2.92 -13.31 -0.37
C LEU A 90 2.78 -14.69 -1.05
N LYS A 91 3.90 -15.34 -1.36
CA LYS A 91 3.91 -16.68 -1.96
C LYS A 91 3.31 -17.74 -1.03
N LYS A 92 3.58 -17.67 0.29
CA LYS A 92 2.99 -18.59 1.28
C LYS A 92 1.46 -18.49 1.32
N LEU A 93 0.92 -17.30 1.07
CA LEU A 93 -0.52 -17.05 1.00
C LEU A 93 -1.11 -17.35 -0.40
N GLY A 94 -0.30 -17.83 -1.35
CA GLY A 94 -0.74 -18.14 -2.71
C GLY A 94 -0.87 -16.93 -3.63
N GLY A 95 -0.40 -15.76 -3.20
CA GLY A 95 -0.46 -14.52 -3.98
C GLY A 95 0.79 -14.26 -4.82
N GLU A 96 0.68 -13.29 -5.70
CA GLU A 96 1.75 -12.81 -6.57
C GLU A 96 1.72 -11.28 -6.69
N ALA A 97 2.81 -10.68 -7.17
CA ALA A 97 2.86 -9.23 -7.35
C ALA A 97 3.58 -8.86 -8.64
N PHE A 98 3.06 -7.84 -9.34
CA PHE A 98 3.56 -7.36 -10.62
C PHE A 98 3.72 -5.85 -10.65
N CYS A 99 4.62 -5.40 -11.54
CA CYS A 99 4.76 -4.03 -11.97
C CYS A 99 4.96 -4.02 -13.49
N PHE A 100 3.98 -3.54 -14.22
CA PHE A 100 4.00 -3.54 -15.69
C PHE A 100 4.64 -2.30 -16.33
N MET A 101 5.09 -1.34 -15.49
CA MET A 101 5.65 -0.05 -15.94
C MET A 101 6.88 -0.15 -16.85
N ALA A 102 7.66 -1.22 -16.71
CA ALA A 102 8.89 -1.43 -17.50
C ALA A 102 8.68 -2.37 -18.70
N GLU A 103 7.48 -2.95 -18.85
CA GLU A 103 7.18 -3.85 -19.95
C GLU A 103 7.18 -3.09 -21.29
N PRO A 104 7.91 -3.59 -22.32
CA PRO A 104 7.99 -2.93 -23.62
C PRO A 104 6.62 -2.70 -24.25
N GLU A 105 5.72 -3.66 -24.17
CA GLU A 105 4.35 -3.58 -24.70
C GLU A 105 3.54 -2.45 -24.03
N ILE A 106 3.71 -2.24 -22.74
CA ILE A 106 3.04 -1.15 -22.01
C ILE A 106 3.63 0.21 -22.42
N ALA A 107 4.94 0.27 -22.62
CA ALA A 107 5.60 1.49 -23.10
C ALA A 107 5.14 1.86 -24.52
N GLU A 108 5.00 0.88 -25.40
CA GLU A 108 4.50 1.07 -26.77
C GLU A 108 3.03 1.49 -26.77
N LYS A 109 2.18 0.80 -26.01
CA LYS A 109 0.76 1.16 -25.84
C LYS A 109 0.59 2.58 -25.33
N ALA A 110 1.34 2.97 -24.29
CA ALA A 110 1.29 4.33 -23.76
C ALA A 110 1.63 5.39 -24.81
N LYS A 111 2.62 5.10 -25.69
CA LYS A 111 3.02 5.99 -26.78
C LYS A 111 1.94 6.08 -27.86
N LEU A 112 1.35 4.96 -28.26
CA LEU A 112 0.28 4.90 -29.26
C LEU A 112 -0.98 5.64 -28.78
N ASP A 113 -1.35 5.46 -27.53
CA ASP A 113 -2.55 6.05 -26.92
C ASP A 113 -2.32 7.51 -26.47
N GLY A 114 -1.10 8.06 -26.62
CA GLY A 114 -0.76 9.42 -26.19
C GLY A 114 -0.89 9.63 -24.68
N THR A 115 -0.63 8.59 -23.88
CA THR A 115 -0.82 8.60 -22.42
C THR A 115 0.46 8.23 -21.65
N THR A 116 0.38 8.17 -20.31
CA THR A 116 1.50 7.75 -19.48
C THR A 116 1.58 6.22 -19.36
N ARG A 117 2.79 5.69 -19.10
CA ARG A 117 2.96 4.25 -18.81
C ARG A 117 2.12 3.81 -17.62
N ALA A 118 1.92 4.69 -16.63
CA ALA A 118 1.11 4.39 -15.45
C ALA A 118 -0.36 4.15 -15.84
N VAL A 119 -0.93 4.99 -16.71
CA VAL A 119 -2.28 4.81 -17.25
C VAL A 119 -2.39 3.51 -18.05
N ALA A 120 -1.46 3.25 -18.98
CA ALA A 120 -1.45 2.04 -19.78
C ALA A 120 -1.29 0.78 -18.91
N SER A 121 -0.43 0.83 -17.87
CA SER A 121 -0.21 -0.25 -16.91
C SER A 121 -1.47 -0.59 -16.11
N VAL A 122 -2.19 0.43 -15.62
CA VAL A 122 -3.45 0.25 -14.88
C VAL A 122 -4.53 -0.34 -15.79
N SER A 123 -4.68 0.17 -17.02
CA SER A 123 -5.65 -0.35 -17.99
C SER A 123 -5.39 -1.83 -18.30
N TYR A 124 -4.13 -2.18 -18.61
CA TYR A 124 -3.75 -3.57 -18.86
C TYR A 124 -4.01 -4.47 -17.63
N ALA A 125 -3.62 -4.01 -16.45
CA ALA A 125 -3.77 -4.80 -15.24
C ALA A 125 -5.23 -5.00 -14.83
N SER A 126 -6.10 -4.00 -15.04
CA SER A 126 -7.53 -4.10 -14.73
C SER A 126 -8.26 -5.14 -15.60
N GLU A 127 -7.83 -5.29 -16.86
CA GLU A 127 -8.37 -6.30 -17.77
C GLU A 127 -7.86 -7.71 -17.42
N LYS A 128 -6.56 -7.84 -17.14
CA LYS A 128 -5.89 -9.12 -16.91
C LYS A 128 -6.12 -9.68 -15.50
N TYR A 129 -6.22 -8.81 -14.51
CA TYR A 129 -6.36 -9.14 -13.09
C TYR A 129 -7.52 -8.35 -12.45
N PRO A 130 -8.78 -8.66 -12.80
CA PRO A 130 -9.94 -7.86 -12.38
C PRO A 130 -10.14 -7.78 -10.86
N ASN A 131 -9.59 -8.73 -10.11
CA ASN A 131 -9.66 -8.80 -8.66
C ASN A 131 -8.33 -8.40 -7.98
N ALA A 132 -7.47 -7.65 -8.66
CA ALA A 132 -6.18 -7.27 -8.09
C ALA A 132 -6.32 -6.21 -6.99
N VAL A 133 -5.33 -6.18 -6.12
CA VAL A 133 -5.00 -5.03 -5.26
C VAL A 133 -4.12 -4.08 -6.06
N PHE A 134 -4.49 -2.82 -6.15
CA PHE A 134 -3.68 -1.78 -6.79
C PHE A 134 -2.95 -0.94 -5.74
N ALA A 135 -1.63 -1.04 -5.72
CA ALA A 135 -0.76 -0.31 -4.78
C ALA A 135 0.03 0.78 -5.53
N VAL A 136 -0.49 2.01 -5.47
CA VAL A 136 0.04 3.17 -6.19
C VAL A 136 0.84 4.04 -5.23
N GLY A 137 2.17 4.08 -5.42
CA GLY A 137 3.09 4.81 -4.56
C GLY A 137 3.79 6.01 -5.23
N ASN A 138 3.64 6.19 -6.54
CA ASN A 138 4.35 7.24 -7.27
C ASN A 138 3.49 8.02 -8.27
N ALA A 139 2.64 7.37 -9.06
CA ALA A 139 1.99 8.00 -10.20
C ALA A 139 0.54 8.44 -9.91
N PRO A 140 0.26 9.74 -9.71
CA PRO A 140 -1.12 10.25 -9.59
C PRO A 140 -2.01 9.87 -10.78
N THR A 141 -1.42 9.79 -11.98
CA THR A 141 -2.13 9.38 -13.20
C THR A 141 -2.65 7.94 -13.14
N ALA A 142 -2.02 7.06 -12.35
CA ALA A 142 -2.55 5.73 -12.07
C ALA A 142 -3.84 5.78 -11.25
N LEU A 143 -3.91 6.66 -10.23
CA LEU A 143 -5.14 6.85 -9.44
C LEU A 143 -6.26 7.48 -10.27
N ILE A 144 -5.93 8.46 -11.12
CA ILE A 144 -6.90 9.07 -12.05
C ILE A 144 -7.50 7.98 -12.94
N LYS A 145 -6.65 7.12 -13.53
CA LYS A 145 -7.14 6.02 -14.37
C LYS A 145 -7.97 4.99 -13.60
N LEU A 146 -7.59 4.65 -12.38
CA LEU A 146 -8.41 3.80 -11.51
C LEU A 146 -9.78 4.43 -11.22
N SER A 147 -9.82 5.75 -10.97
CA SER A 147 -11.08 6.48 -10.77
C SER A 147 -12.00 6.40 -11.99
N GLU A 148 -11.46 6.58 -13.20
CA GLU A 148 -12.21 6.42 -14.45
C GLU A 148 -12.82 5.01 -14.55
N LEU A 149 -11.99 3.97 -14.39
CA LEU A 149 -12.42 2.58 -14.48
C LEU A 149 -13.45 2.21 -13.40
N ILE A 150 -13.30 2.70 -12.17
CA ILE A 150 -14.27 2.46 -11.09
C ILE A 150 -15.62 3.12 -11.40
N ARG A 151 -15.64 4.31 -12.02
CA ARG A 151 -16.87 4.92 -12.51
C ARG A 151 -17.55 4.10 -13.60
N GLU A 152 -16.77 3.47 -14.46
CA GLU A 152 -17.22 2.57 -15.53
C GLU A 152 -17.65 1.19 -15.02
N GLY A 153 -17.50 0.90 -13.72
CA GLY A 153 -17.97 -0.35 -13.11
C GLY A 153 -16.87 -1.32 -12.66
N PHE A 154 -15.59 -0.99 -12.87
CA PHE A 154 -14.49 -1.78 -12.33
C PHE A 154 -14.52 -1.81 -10.79
N ARG A 155 -14.20 -2.95 -10.20
CA ARG A 155 -14.19 -3.14 -8.74
C ARG A 155 -12.92 -3.87 -8.32
N PRO A 156 -11.79 -3.16 -8.17
CA PRO A 156 -10.58 -3.76 -7.61
C PRO A 156 -10.82 -4.26 -6.19
N SER A 157 -10.12 -5.30 -5.77
CA SER A 157 -10.28 -5.83 -4.42
C SER A 157 -9.87 -4.82 -3.34
N LEU A 158 -8.81 -4.03 -3.58
CA LEU A 158 -8.33 -2.99 -2.67
C LEU A 158 -7.54 -1.94 -3.46
N VAL A 159 -7.70 -0.67 -3.10
CA VAL A 159 -6.85 0.42 -3.57
C VAL A 159 -5.97 0.93 -2.44
N ILE A 160 -4.65 0.92 -2.65
CA ILE A 160 -3.66 1.59 -1.80
C ILE A 160 -3.17 2.81 -2.58
N GLY A 161 -3.68 4.00 -2.25
CA GLY A 161 -3.45 5.24 -2.97
C GLY A 161 -2.53 6.20 -2.20
N VAL A 162 -1.23 6.02 -2.34
CA VAL A 162 -0.23 6.78 -1.57
C VAL A 162 0.88 7.38 -2.47
N PRO A 163 0.57 7.92 -3.67
CA PRO A 163 1.61 8.56 -4.46
C PRO A 163 2.16 9.80 -3.75
N VAL A 164 3.47 10.02 -3.90
CA VAL A 164 4.17 11.22 -3.44
C VAL A 164 4.28 12.22 -4.58
N GLY A 165 4.18 13.52 -4.33
CA GLY A 165 4.46 14.54 -5.34
C GLY A 165 3.71 15.84 -5.17
N PHE A 166 3.65 16.62 -6.27
CA PHE A 166 3.18 18.00 -6.24
C PHE A 166 2.09 18.31 -7.28
N VAL A 167 2.04 17.57 -8.40
CA VAL A 167 1.10 17.82 -9.50
C VAL A 167 0.01 16.76 -9.46
N ASN A 168 -1.23 17.17 -9.31
CA ASN A 168 -2.44 16.32 -9.25
C ASN A 168 -2.40 15.23 -8.15
N VAL A 169 -1.49 15.35 -7.17
CA VAL A 169 -1.32 14.32 -6.14
C VAL A 169 -2.44 14.39 -5.12
N VAL A 170 -2.73 15.56 -4.61
CA VAL A 170 -3.77 15.77 -3.59
C VAL A 170 -5.13 15.44 -4.19
N GLU A 171 -5.43 16.04 -5.33
CA GLU A 171 -6.69 15.91 -6.04
C GLU A 171 -6.99 14.45 -6.40
N SER A 172 -6.02 13.71 -6.94
CA SER A 172 -6.21 12.31 -7.33
C SER A 172 -6.44 11.39 -6.12
N LYS A 173 -5.84 11.70 -4.99
CA LYS A 173 -6.03 10.94 -3.73
C LYS A 173 -7.40 11.20 -3.10
N GLU A 174 -7.83 12.46 -3.08
CA GLU A 174 -9.14 12.83 -2.57
C GLU A 174 -10.23 12.21 -3.44
N GLU A 175 -10.09 12.34 -4.76
CA GLU A 175 -11.03 11.78 -5.72
C GLU A 175 -11.17 10.25 -5.59
N ILE A 176 -10.06 9.51 -5.59
CA ILE A 176 -10.10 8.04 -5.50
C ILE A 176 -10.67 7.58 -4.16
N PHE A 177 -10.36 8.29 -3.06
CA PHE A 177 -10.87 7.95 -1.74
C PHE A 177 -12.39 8.09 -1.65
N GLU A 178 -12.94 9.24 -2.06
CA GLU A 178 -14.39 9.47 -2.03
C GLU A 178 -15.12 8.53 -2.99
N LEU A 179 -14.55 8.27 -4.17
CA LEU A 179 -15.14 7.34 -5.13
C LEU A 179 -15.14 5.90 -4.59
N CYS A 180 -14.05 5.44 -4.01
CA CYS A 180 -13.99 4.11 -3.40
C CYS A 180 -15.00 3.97 -2.26
N LYS A 181 -15.15 5.00 -1.42
CA LYS A 181 -16.15 5.05 -0.37
C LYS A 181 -17.57 4.96 -0.92
N GLU A 182 -17.89 5.74 -1.96
CA GLU A 182 -19.20 5.71 -2.64
C GLU A 182 -19.51 4.35 -3.26
N LYS A 183 -18.52 3.71 -3.89
CA LYS A 183 -18.69 2.45 -4.62
C LYS A 183 -18.46 1.20 -3.79
N GLY A 184 -18.17 1.34 -2.49
CA GLY A 184 -17.92 0.20 -1.60
C GLY A 184 -16.62 -0.55 -1.87
N VAL A 185 -15.65 0.10 -2.54
CA VAL A 185 -14.31 -0.46 -2.79
C VAL A 185 -13.44 -0.19 -1.56
N PRO A 186 -12.79 -1.20 -0.96
CA PRO A 186 -11.85 -0.96 0.12
C PRO A 186 -10.70 -0.07 -0.36
N ALA A 187 -10.33 0.95 0.43
CA ALA A 187 -9.22 1.83 0.08
C ALA A 187 -8.47 2.33 1.31
N ILE A 188 -7.14 2.44 1.17
CA ILE A 188 -6.21 3.04 2.13
C ILE A 188 -5.45 4.12 1.39
N VAL A 189 -5.59 5.38 1.82
CA VAL A 189 -5.06 6.54 1.10
C VAL A 189 -4.29 7.45 2.06
N ALA A 190 -3.15 7.99 1.62
CA ALA A 190 -2.44 9.03 2.37
C ALA A 190 -2.85 10.41 1.85
N LYS A 191 -3.59 11.20 2.64
CA LYS A 191 -3.96 12.59 2.27
C LYS A 191 -2.74 13.49 2.08
N GLY A 192 -2.93 14.57 1.34
CA GLY A 192 -1.87 15.56 1.08
C GLY A 192 -0.80 15.04 0.12
N ARG A 193 0.42 15.60 0.22
CA ARG A 193 1.52 15.36 -0.74
C ARG A 193 2.45 14.21 -0.35
N LYS A 194 2.42 13.76 0.92
CA LYS A 194 3.27 12.69 1.43
C LYS A 194 2.81 11.33 0.90
N GLY A 195 3.77 10.45 0.71
CA GLY A 195 3.54 9.10 0.20
C GLY A 195 4.86 8.50 -0.28
N GLY A 196 4.77 7.52 -1.18
CA GLY A 196 5.94 6.91 -1.79
C GLY A 196 5.80 5.42 -2.01
N SER A 197 6.66 4.88 -2.86
CA SER A 197 6.73 3.44 -3.12
C SER A 197 7.03 2.61 -1.87
N ASN A 198 7.83 3.16 -0.93
CA ASN A 198 8.09 2.56 0.37
C ASN A 198 6.84 2.51 1.25
N VAL A 199 6.02 3.57 1.22
CA VAL A 199 4.73 3.62 1.95
C VAL A 199 3.75 2.61 1.39
N ALA A 200 3.61 2.52 0.05
CA ALA A 200 2.79 1.51 -0.61
C ALA A 200 3.20 0.08 -0.23
N ALA A 201 4.50 -0.22 -0.28
CA ALA A 201 5.03 -1.50 0.14
C ALA A 201 4.83 -1.78 1.64
N ALA A 202 4.96 -0.75 2.50
CA ALA A 202 4.75 -0.88 3.94
C ALA A 202 3.30 -1.25 4.27
N ILE A 203 2.32 -0.64 3.60
CA ILE A 203 0.90 -0.98 3.76
C ILE A 203 0.64 -2.41 3.29
N CYS A 204 1.12 -2.80 2.10
CA CYS A 204 1.02 -4.18 1.62
C CYS A 204 1.61 -5.17 2.64
N ASN A 205 2.79 -4.87 3.20
CA ASN A 205 3.45 -5.74 4.17
C ASN A 205 2.71 -5.81 5.50
N ALA A 206 2.11 -4.71 5.98
CA ALA A 206 1.29 -4.73 7.18
C ALA A 206 0.12 -5.71 7.03
N LEU A 207 -0.61 -5.62 5.92
CA LEU A 207 -1.74 -6.51 5.62
C LEU A 207 -1.29 -7.97 5.42
N LEU A 208 -0.18 -8.21 4.69
CA LEU A 208 0.38 -9.55 4.47
C LEU A 208 0.87 -10.21 5.77
N TYR A 209 1.50 -9.44 6.68
CA TYR A 209 1.94 -9.97 7.97
C TYR A 209 0.76 -10.33 8.86
N ALA A 210 -0.30 -9.52 8.85
CA ALA A 210 -1.52 -9.84 9.57
C ALA A 210 -2.21 -11.09 8.99
N ALA A 211 -2.37 -11.16 7.66
CA ALA A 211 -2.95 -12.31 6.96
C ALA A 211 -2.17 -13.62 7.19
N GLY A 212 -0.85 -13.54 7.34
CA GLY A 212 0.03 -14.70 7.55
C GLY A 212 0.28 -15.07 9.01
N ASP A 213 -0.34 -14.41 10.00
CA ASP A 213 -0.02 -14.49 11.43
C ASP A 213 1.47 -14.22 11.72
N LEU A 214 2.04 -13.22 11.05
CA LEU A 214 3.45 -12.82 11.10
C LEU A 214 3.65 -11.41 11.68
N THR A 215 2.69 -10.89 12.41
CA THR A 215 2.77 -9.58 13.07
C THR A 215 3.89 -9.54 14.10
N ASP A 216 4.14 -10.64 14.81
CA ASP A 216 5.34 -10.81 15.63
C ASP A 216 6.57 -11.07 14.72
N PRO A 217 7.61 -10.19 14.78
CA PRO A 217 8.80 -10.33 13.98
C PRO A 217 9.55 -11.67 14.15
N SER A 218 9.47 -12.28 15.32
CA SER A 218 10.11 -13.57 15.59
C SER A 218 9.57 -14.72 14.73
N LYS A 219 8.31 -14.62 14.29
CA LYS A 219 7.66 -15.61 13.42
C LYS A 219 8.11 -15.53 11.96
N ARG A 220 8.85 -14.50 11.55
CA ARG A 220 9.24 -14.25 10.15
C ARG A 220 10.51 -14.99 9.72
N GLY A 221 11.07 -15.85 10.59
CA GLY A 221 12.18 -16.72 10.25
C GLY A 221 13.52 -16.01 10.02
N TRP A 222 13.74 -14.88 10.68
CA TRP A 222 15.05 -14.25 10.75
C TRP A 222 16.02 -15.23 11.43
N ARG A 223 16.79 -15.92 10.61
CA ARG A 223 17.94 -16.71 11.10
C ARG A 223 19.13 -15.76 11.13
N GLY A 224 19.57 -15.44 12.34
CA GLY A 224 20.82 -14.74 12.58
C GLY A 224 22.02 -15.54 12.07
#